data_1ad7c05a99d0b2edf10d1019985c0ad6
#
_entry.id   1ad7c05a99d0b2edf10d1019985c0ad6
#
_cell.length_a   1.000
_cell.length_b   1.000
_cell.length_c   1.000
_cell.angle_alpha   90.00
_cell.angle_beta   90.00
_cell.angle_gamma   90.00
#
_symmetry.space_group_name_H-M   'P 1'
#
loop_
_entity.id
_entity.type
_entity.pdbx_description
1 polymer ?
#
loop_
_entity_poly.entity_id
_entity_poly.type
_entity_poly.pdbx_seq_one_letter_code
_entity_poly.pdbx_strand_id
1 'polypeptide(L)'
;MNFTSSDKYKKNLFSFDMLGEGARTIEDAERYFQDYINSIHSTGKELNNDPDIKYTNGVSIKISALHPRYERNKIVDLENELLPKLVSLCELAKKYNIQLCIDAEENYRLILSLKLLEKLSSNKKLKDWNGLGLAVQAYQKRAFYVIDWLKELAKRDGRIITVRLVKGAYWDSEIKLGQELGIENYPVFTRKSLTDLSWMACALKLFKYQNYIFPAFATHNAYSIAFIEEFGKDKIFEFQRIHGMADIIHNYFNKYSNDNYQKCRIYAPVGNYDDLLPYLMRRLLENGANTSFVNKMNDPKLDIDEILIDPIKIINNYKQIKNPQIPLPPEI
;
A
#
# COMPACT_ATOMS: atom_id res chain seq x y z
N MET A 1 -15.21 13.33 -9.63
CA MET A 1 -15.67 12.19 -8.83
C MET A 1 -17.00 11.57 -9.29
N ASN A 2 -17.47 11.88 -10.48
CA ASN A 2 -18.80 11.40 -10.96
C ASN A 2 -18.96 9.88 -11.13
N PHE A 3 -17.86 9.11 -11.16
CA PHE A 3 -17.94 7.66 -11.32
C PHE A 3 -18.28 6.91 -10.00
N THR A 4 -18.01 7.50 -8.85
CA THR A 4 -18.28 6.87 -7.54
C THR A 4 -19.76 6.72 -7.23
N SER A 5 -20.60 7.56 -7.83
CA SER A 5 -22.05 7.54 -7.69
C SER A 5 -22.75 6.55 -8.64
N SER A 6 -22.02 5.90 -9.55
CA SER A 6 -22.61 4.90 -10.44
C SER A 6 -23.03 3.64 -9.67
N ASP A 7 -24.11 2.99 -10.10
CA ASP A 7 -24.62 1.77 -9.46
C ASP A 7 -23.57 0.65 -9.35
N LYS A 8 -22.61 0.62 -10.27
CA LYS A 8 -21.48 -0.31 -10.28
C LYS A 8 -20.64 -0.22 -9.01
N TYR A 9 -20.51 0.95 -8.40
CA TYR A 9 -19.58 1.21 -7.29
C TYR A 9 -20.24 1.57 -5.96
N LYS A 10 -21.58 1.61 -5.88
CA LYS A 10 -22.34 1.98 -4.68
C LYS A 10 -21.95 1.22 -3.40
N LYS A 11 -21.48 -0.03 -3.54
CA LYS A 11 -21.09 -0.88 -2.40
C LYS A 11 -19.61 -0.82 -2.06
N ASN A 12 -18.81 -0.09 -2.84
CA ASN A 12 -17.36 0.00 -2.64
C ASN A 12 -17.00 1.21 -1.76
N LEU A 13 -15.90 1.06 -1.05
CA LEU A 13 -15.19 2.17 -0.43
C LEU A 13 -14.11 2.68 -1.38
N PHE A 14 -13.64 3.89 -1.16
CA PHE A 14 -12.58 4.50 -1.96
C PHE A 14 -11.44 4.99 -1.08
N SER A 15 -10.22 4.89 -1.60
CA SER A 15 -9.05 5.63 -1.16
C SER A 15 -8.56 6.45 -2.35
N PHE A 16 -8.79 7.76 -2.31
CA PHE A 16 -8.40 8.65 -3.39
C PHE A 16 -6.91 8.96 -3.31
N ASP A 17 -6.20 8.69 -4.39
CA ASP A 17 -4.78 9.00 -4.55
C ASP A 17 -4.65 10.23 -5.44
N MET A 18 -4.30 11.36 -4.85
CA MET A 18 -3.96 12.54 -5.65
C MET A 18 -2.66 12.24 -6.39
N LEU A 19 -2.73 12.25 -7.72
CA LEU A 19 -1.56 12.07 -8.56
C LEU A 19 -0.55 13.18 -8.26
N GLY A 20 0.72 12.80 -8.22
CA GLY A 20 1.84 13.64 -7.85
C GLY A 20 2.73 12.93 -6.84
N GLU A 21 4.01 12.90 -7.15
CA GLU A 21 5.04 12.30 -6.29
C GLU A 21 6.39 12.96 -6.58
N GLY A 22 7.28 12.97 -5.59
CA GLY A 22 8.62 13.51 -5.76
C GLY A 22 8.61 14.98 -6.15
N ALA A 23 8.02 15.86 -5.33
CA ALA A 23 8.10 17.30 -5.53
C ALA A 23 9.55 17.72 -5.78
N ARG A 24 9.80 18.52 -6.81
CA ARG A 24 11.15 18.98 -7.18
C ARG A 24 11.45 20.35 -6.62
N THR A 25 10.42 21.15 -6.43
CA THR A 25 10.50 22.51 -5.88
C THR A 25 9.56 22.67 -4.70
N ILE A 26 9.69 23.80 -3.99
CA ILE A 26 8.77 24.16 -2.90
C ILE A 26 7.38 24.47 -3.46
N GLU A 27 7.32 25.08 -4.63
CA GLU A 27 6.08 25.39 -5.33
C GLU A 27 5.31 24.10 -5.71
N ASP A 28 6.02 23.06 -6.20
CA ASP A 28 5.41 21.75 -6.44
C ASP A 28 4.82 21.19 -5.15
N ALA A 29 5.61 21.20 -4.06
CA ALA A 29 5.19 20.67 -2.78
C ALA A 29 3.97 21.41 -2.21
N GLU A 30 3.88 22.72 -2.42
CA GLU A 30 2.73 23.53 -1.97
C GLU A 30 1.49 23.23 -2.83
N ARG A 31 1.65 23.09 -4.14
CA ARG A 31 0.56 22.68 -5.05
C ARG A 31 -0.01 21.32 -4.65
N TYR A 32 0.83 20.31 -4.47
CA TYR A 32 0.38 18.98 -4.03
C TYR A 32 -0.24 19.00 -2.62
N PHE A 33 0.28 19.80 -1.72
CA PHE A 33 -0.31 19.97 -0.39
C PHE A 33 -1.74 20.53 -0.49
N GLN A 34 -1.97 21.53 -1.33
CA GLN A 34 -3.30 22.08 -1.56
C GLN A 34 -4.23 21.07 -2.24
N ASP A 35 -3.72 20.25 -3.17
CA ASP A 35 -4.47 19.17 -3.80
C ASP A 35 -4.93 18.12 -2.80
N TYR A 36 -4.08 17.73 -1.83
CA TYR A 36 -4.48 16.87 -0.74
C TYR A 36 -5.55 17.48 0.17
N ILE A 37 -5.44 18.77 0.51
CA ILE A 37 -6.48 19.49 1.27
C ILE A 37 -7.81 19.41 0.53
N ASN A 38 -7.82 19.73 -0.76
CA ASN A 38 -9.02 19.70 -1.59
C ASN A 38 -9.61 18.28 -1.69
N SER A 39 -8.76 17.27 -1.84
CA SER A 39 -9.18 15.86 -1.86
C SER A 39 -9.84 15.44 -0.55
N ILE A 40 -9.25 15.79 0.61
CA ILE A 40 -9.82 15.50 1.92
C ILE A 40 -11.17 16.21 2.11
N HIS A 41 -11.27 17.48 1.71
CA HIS A 41 -12.55 18.22 1.76
C HIS A 41 -13.62 17.58 0.89
N SER A 42 -13.30 17.21 -0.35
CA SER A 42 -14.24 16.57 -1.26
C SER A 42 -14.67 15.20 -0.74
N THR A 43 -13.72 14.37 -0.29
CA THR A 43 -13.99 13.04 0.26
C THR A 43 -14.87 13.12 1.51
N GLY A 44 -14.60 14.11 2.39
CA GLY A 44 -15.32 14.26 3.65
C GLY A 44 -16.73 14.83 3.48
N LYS A 45 -16.98 15.61 2.43
CA LYS A 45 -18.31 16.19 2.15
C LYS A 45 -19.25 15.21 1.44
N GLU A 46 -18.71 14.34 0.64
CA GLU A 46 -19.53 13.60 -0.33
C GLU A 46 -20.22 12.37 0.22
N LEU A 47 -19.83 11.74 1.35
CA LEU A 47 -20.41 10.40 1.48
C LEU A 47 -20.20 9.58 2.75
N ASN A 48 -19.85 10.07 3.90
CA ASN A 48 -19.73 9.08 4.97
C ASN A 48 -20.30 9.51 6.31
N ASN A 49 -21.51 9.01 6.57
CA ASN A 49 -22.12 9.02 7.91
C ASN A 49 -21.86 7.69 8.67
N ASP A 50 -20.91 6.85 8.25
CA ASP A 50 -20.59 5.64 8.99
C ASP A 50 -19.78 6.04 10.24
N PRO A 51 -20.23 5.71 11.45
CA PRO A 51 -19.51 6.05 12.67
C PRO A 51 -18.18 5.30 12.79
N ASP A 52 -18.08 4.11 12.19
CA ASP A 52 -16.84 3.33 12.18
C ASP A 52 -15.95 3.73 10.98
N ILE A 53 -14.84 4.36 11.28
CA ILE A 53 -13.88 4.84 10.30
C ILE A 53 -13.37 3.76 9.34
N LYS A 54 -13.44 2.48 9.70
CA LYS A 54 -13.09 1.36 8.82
C LYS A 54 -13.98 1.31 7.57
N TYR A 55 -15.19 1.82 7.67
CA TYR A 55 -16.18 1.80 6.59
C TYR A 55 -16.40 3.17 5.95
N THR A 56 -15.49 4.11 6.16
CA THR A 56 -15.50 5.42 5.50
C THR A 56 -14.54 5.46 4.33
N ASN A 57 -14.77 6.36 3.37
CA ASN A 57 -13.80 6.65 2.34
C ASN A 57 -12.52 7.26 2.95
N GLY A 58 -11.45 7.31 2.18
CA GLY A 58 -10.19 7.86 2.64
C GLY A 58 -9.37 8.47 1.51
N VAL A 59 -8.22 9.00 1.91
CA VAL A 59 -7.23 9.57 1.00
C VAL A 59 -5.90 8.87 1.23
N SER A 60 -5.17 8.61 0.15
CA SER A 60 -3.79 8.15 0.18
C SER A 60 -2.86 9.31 -0.11
N ILE A 61 -1.77 9.42 0.65
CA ILE A 61 -0.77 10.48 0.46
C ILE A 61 0.62 9.89 0.22
N LYS A 62 1.40 10.54 -0.65
CA LYS A 62 2.82 10.28 -0.83
C LYS A 62 3.61 11.40 -0.17
N ILE A 63 4.46 11.03 0.78
CA ILE A 63 5.20 12.04 1.56
C ILE A 63 6.17 12.81 0.66
N SER A 64 6.73 12.15 -0.37
CA SER A 64 7.62 12.82 -1.33
C SER A 64 6.96 13.93 -2.15
N ALA A 65 5.64 13.96 -2.24
CA ALA A 65 4.90 15.04 -2.87
C ALA A 65 4.86 16.32 -2.01
N LEU A 66 5.12 16.22 -0.71
CA LEU A 66 4.94 17.31 0.24
C LEU A 66 6.22 18.07 0.59
N HIS A 67 7.39 17.56 0.14
CA HIS A 67 8.67 18.21 0.39
C HIS A 67 9.74 17.81 -0.64
N PRO A 68 10.44 18.77 -1.30
CA PRO A 68 11.39 18.48 -2.38
C PRO A 68 12.68 17.79 -1.90
N ARG A 69 12.99 17.88 -0.59
CA ARG A 69 14.16 17.24 0.02
C ARG A 69 13.73 16.16 1.02
N TYR A 70 12.84 15.24 0.60
CA TYR A 70 12.42 14.09 1.39
C TYR A 70 13.54 13.05 1.45
N GLU A 71 14.58 13.35 2.20
CA GLU A 71 15.83 12.59 2.32
C GLU A 71 16.19 12.34 3.79
N ARG A 72 16.82 11.18 4.08
CA ARG A 72 17.13 10.75 5.45
C ARG A 72 18.06 11.70 6.20
N ASN A 73 19.02 12.33 5.51
CA ASN A 73 19.97 13.29 6.07
C ASN A 73 19.34 14.65 6.41
N LYS A 74 18.09 14.86 6.03
CA LYS A 74 17.32 16.08 6.25
C LYS A 74 16.24 15.95 7.33
N ILE A 75 16.34 14.95 8.20
CA ILE A 75 15.27 14.62 9.17
C ILE A 75 14.89 15.81 10.06
N VAL A 76 15.85 16.66 10.47
CA VAL A 76 15.57 17.84 11.31
C VAL A 76 14.76 18.89 10.54
N ASP A 77 15.16 19.17 9.29
CA ASP A 77 14.43 20.10 8.41
C ASP A 77 13.00 19.56 8.16
N LEU A 78 12.87 18.26 7.92
CA LEU A 78 11.58 17.62 7.69
C LEU A 78 10.67 17.61 8.93
N GLU A 79 11.21 17.49 10.13
CA GLU A 79 10.44 17.63 11.38
C GLU A 79 9.90 19.06 11.55
N ASN A 80 10.60 20.06 11.06
CA ASN A 80 10.19 21.46 11.17
C ASN A 80 9.25 21.91 10.04
N GLU A 81 9.43 21.42 8.82
CA GLU A 81 8.75 21.92 7.63
C GLU A 81 7.65 20.97 7.14
N LEU A 82 7.92 19.66 7.10
CA LEU A 82 7.00 18.66 6.56
C LEU A 82 6.03 18.10 7.60
N LEU A 83 6.50 17.82 8.83
CA LEU A 83 5.64 17.25 9.87
C LEU A 83 4.42 18.15 10.20
N PRO A 84 4.53 19.48 10.29
CA PRO A 84 3.35 20.34 10.46
C PRO A 84 2.32 20.20 9.35
N LYS A 85 2.75 20.08 8.08
CA LYS A 85 1.86 19.84 6.94
C LYS A 85 1.13 18.49 7.09
N LEU A 86 1.86 17.42 7.43
CA LEU A 86 1.26 16.10 7.66
C LEU A 86 0.26 16.11 8.83
N VAL A 87 0.57 16.80 9.92
CA VAL A 87 -0.34 16.95 11.06
C VAL A 87 -1.62 17.65 10.62
N SER A 88 -1.52 18.75 9.83
CA SER A 88 -2.70 19.50 9.38
C SER A 88 -3.60 18.66 8.45
N LEU A 89 -3.02 17.84 7.55
CA LEU A 89 -3.80 16.91 6.72
C LEU A 89 -4.51 15.86 7.59
N CYS A 90 -3.82 15.31 8.61
CA CYS A 90 -4.41 14.36 9.53
C CYS A 90 -5.52 14.99 10.39
N GLU A 91 -5.34 16.22 10.89
CA GLU A 91 -6.38 16.95 11.62
C GLU A 91 -7.62 17.20 10.76
N LEU A 92 -7.41 17.53 9.49
CA LEU A 92 -8.50 17.70 8.53
C LEU A 92 -9.23 16.38 8.24
N ALA A 93 -8.49 15.29 8.05
CA ALA A 93 -9.06 13.95 7.88
C ALA A 93 -9.85 13.50 9.13
N LYS A 94 -9.30 13.76 10.32
CA LYS A 94 -9.98 13.51 11.60
C LYS A 94 -11.29 14.28 11.71
N LYS A 95 -11.31 15.57 11.33
CA LYS A 95 -12.53 16.40 11.33
C LYS A 95 -13.66 15.80 10.51
N TYR A 96 -13.33 15.14 9.39
CA TYR A 96 -14.31 14.48 8.52
C TYR A 96 -14.53 12.99 8.85
N ASN A 97 -13.86 12.44 9.86
CA ASN A 97 -13.87 11.02 10.19
C ASN A 97 -13.55 10.12 8.98
N ILE A 98 -12.53 10.47 8.20
CA ILE A 98 -12.06 9.67 7.05
C ILE A 98 -10.66 9.11 7.30
N GLN A 99 -10.32 8.02 6.58
CA GLN A 99 -8.99 7.44 6.64
C GLN A 99 -7.96 8.30 5.87
N LEU A 100 -6.73 8.36 6.37
CA LEU A 100 -5.58 8.89 5.68
C LEU A 100 -4.46 7.85 5.73
N CYS A 101 -4.13 7.27 4.57
CA CYS A 101 -3.10 6.25 4.44
C CYS A 101 -1.84 6.83 3.80
N ILE A 102 -0.70 6.66 4.46
CA ILE A 102 0.60 6.99 3.90
C ILE A 102 1.02 5.86 2.96
N ASP A 103 1.25 6.18 1.70
CA ASP A 103 1.74 5.24 0.70
C ASP A 103 3.21 4.88 0.96
N ALA A 104 3.58 3.65 0.63
CA ALA A 104 4.98 3.23 0.63
C ALA A 104 5.65 3.66 -0.69
N GLU A 105 6.84 4.17 -0.54
CA GLU A 105 7.71 4.58 -1.65
C GLU A 105 8.99 3.72 -1.68
N GLU A 106 10.10 4.20 -2.23
CA GLU A 106 11.32 3.42 -2.32
C GLU A 106 11.86 3.00 -0.94
N ASN A 107 12.58 1.89 -0.90
CA ASN A 107 13.09 1.30 0.33
C ASN A 107 13.95 2.26 1.19
N TYR A 108 14.76 3.13 0.58
CA TYR A 108 15.59 4.06 1.33
C TYR A 108 14.79 5.11 2.11
N ARG A 109 13.53 5.36 1.73
CA ARG A 109 12.59 6.26 2.42
C ARG A 109 11.83 5.61 3.57
N LEU A 110 11.83 4.26 3.68
CA LEU A 110 11.02 3.55 4.67
C LEU A 110 11.29 4.03 6.11
N ILE A 111 12.55 4.13 6.52
CA ILE A 111 12.89 4.54 7.89
C ILE A 111 12.41 5.95 8.18
N LEU A 112 12.49 6.84 7.19
CA LEU A 112 12.02 8.21 7.32
C LEU A 112 10.49 8.26 7.45
N SER A 113 9.77 7.51 6.63
CA SER A 113 8.30 7.43 6.72
C SER A 113 7.84 6.84 8.05
N LEU A 114 8.55 5.82 8.59
CA LEU A 114 8.25 5.28 9.91
C LEU A 114 8.46 6.30 11.03
N LYS A 115 9.53 7.10 10.98
CA LYS A 115 9.77 8.17 11.95
C LYS A 115 8.68 9.24 11.93
N LEU A 116 8.25 9.65 10.73
CA LEU A 116 7.15 10.62 10.60
C LEU A 116 5.82 10.02 11.08
N LEU A 117 5.55 8.76 10.76
CA LEU A 117 4.38 8.04 11.28
C LEU A 117 4.39 7.98 12.80
N GLU A 118 5.54 7.72 13.42
CA GLU A 118 5.69 7.72 14.88
C GLU A 118 5.30 9.07 15.49
N LYS A 119 5.80 10.17 14.92
CA LYS A 119 5.45 11.53 15.34
C LYS A 119 3.97 11.85 15.18
N LEU A 120 3.35 11.39 14.08
CA LEU A 120 1.90 11.52 13.86
C LEU A 120 1.12 10.68 14.87
N SER A 121 1.53 9.43 15.09
CA SER A 121 0.86 8.51 16.00
C SER A 121 0.81 9.03 17.43
N SER A 122 1.90 9.60 17.93
CA SER A 122 1.99 10.16 19.28
C SER A 122 1.44 11.59 19.42
N ASN A 123 0.98 12.21 18.32
CA ASN A 123 0.51 13.59 18.35
C ASN A 123 -0.82 13.73 19.11
N LYS A 124 -0.86 14.57 20.13
CA LYS A 124 -2.04 14.79 20.99
C LYS A 124 -3.28 15.27 20.21
N LYS A 125 -3.09 16.06 19.14
CA LYS A 125 -4.20 16.55 18.29
C LYS A 125 -4.89 15.41 17.53
N LEU A 126 -4.17 14.32 17.28
CA LEU A 126 -4.67 13.13 16.58
C LEU A 126 -5.13 12.01 17.51
N LYS A 127 -5.20 12.27 18.83
CA LYS A 127 -5.72 11.33 19.81
C LYS A 127 -7.19 10.96 19.47
N ASP A 128 -7.58 9.74 19.77
CA ASP A 128 -8.94 9.20 19.55
C ASP A 128 -9.39 9.14 18.07
N TRP A 129 -8.45 9.21 17.12
CA TRP A 129 -8.70 9.04 15.70
C TRP A 129 -7.91 7.84 15.15
N ASN A 130 -8.63 6.81 14.71
CA ASN A 130 -8.07 5.56 14.16
C ASN A 130 -7.99 5.55 12.62
N GLY A 131 -7.98 6.73 11.99
CA GLY A 131 -7.88 6.85 10.53
C GLY A 131 -6.47 6.84 9.96
N LEU A 132 -5.44 6.80 10.80
CA LEU A 132 -4.06 6.77 10.36
C LEU A 132 -3.68 5.39 9.80
N GLY A 133 -3.12 5.36 8.60
CA GLY A 133 -2.70 4.14 7.93
C GLY A 133 -1.31 4.26 7.30
N LEU A 134 -0.70 3.10 7.03
CA LEU A 134 0.56 2.97 6.31
C LEU A 134 0.51 1.79 5.35
N ALA A 135 1.03 1.98 4.14
CA ALA A 135 1.29 0.87 3.23
C ALA A 135 2.62 0.17 3.57
N VAL A 136 2.60 -1.18 3.57
CA VAL A 136 3.77 -2.02 3.81
C VAL A 136 4.00 -2.91 2.60
N GLN A 137 5.22 -2.89 2.06
CA GLN A 137 5.60 -3.61 0.85
C GLN A 137 6.30 -4.93 1.19
N ALA A 138 5.63 -6.05 0.96
CA ALA A 138 6.11 -7.38 1.33
C ALA A 138 7.36 -7.85 0.56
N TYR A 139 7.68 -7.24 -0.59
CA TYR A 139 8.91 -7.53 -1.32
C TYR A 139 10.17 -7.06 -0.58
N GLN A 140 10.04 -6.15 0.40
CA GLN A 140 11.15 -5.74 1.26
C GLN A 140 11.44 -6.81 2.31
N LYS A 141 12.69 -7.22 2.44
CA LYS A 141 13.13 -8.25 3.37
C LYS A 141 12.80 -7.93 4.85
N ARG A 142 12.61 -6.66 5.18
CA ARG A 142 12.28 -6.17 6.53
C ARG A 142 10.78 -5.98 6.79
N ALA A 143 9.91 -6.20 5.78
CA ALA A 143 8.47 -5.95 5.91
C ALA A 143 7.84 -6.68 7.11
N PHE A 144 8.24 -7.94 7.33
CA PHE A 144 7.74 -8.74 8.43
C PHE A 144 8.02 -8.14 9.82
N TYR A 145 9.17 -7.50 9.98
CA TYR A 145 9.57 -6.81 11.22
C TYR A 145 8.95 -5.43 11.36
N VAL A 146 8.69 -4.74 10.23
CA VAL A 146 7.95 -3.47 10.22
C VAL A 146 6.55 -3.65 10.82
N ILE A 147 5.89 -4.78 10.55
CA ILE A 147 4.58 -5.08 11.15
C ILE A 147 4.67 -5.23 12.67
N ASP A 148 5.72 -5.85 13.22
CA ASP A 148 5.94 -5.91 14.67
C ASP A 148 6.11 -4.50 15.25
N TRP A 149 6.90 -3.67 14.60
CA TRP A 149 7.11 -2.29 15.02
C TRP A 149 5.80 -1.49 14.99
N LEU A 150 4.99 -1.62 13.94
CA LEU A 150 3.68 -0.95 13.84
C LEU A 150 2.73 -1.40 14.96
N LYS A 151 2.73 -2.67 15.29
CA LYS A 151 1.93 -3.21 16.41
C LYS A 151 2.36 -2.60 17.75
N GLU A 152 3.68 -2.51 18.03
CA GLU A 152 4.18 -1.90 19.26
C GLU A 152 3.88 -0.39 19.30
N LEU A 153 3.99 0.31 18.15
CA LEU A 153 3.61 1.72 18.03
C LEU A 153 2.12 1.93 18.37
N ALA A 154 1.25 1.15 17.74
CA ALA A 154 -0.20 1.23 17.94
C ALA A 154 -0.59 0.93 19.40
N LYS A 155 0.05 -0.08 20.02
CA LYS A 155 -0.12 -0.43 21.42
C LYS A 155 0.31 0.70 22.36
N ARG A 156 1.50 1.28 22.12
CA ARG A 156 2.06 2.38 22.91
C ARG A 156 1.12 3.59 22.92
N ASP A 157 0.59 3.93 21.74
CA ASP A 157 -0.19 5.15 21.55
C ASP A 157 -1.70 4.94 21.72
N GLY A 158 -2.12 3.71 22.09
CA GLY A 158 -3.52 3.38 22.38
C GLY A 158 -4.47 3.55 21.20
N ARG A 159 -4.03 3.16 19.98
CA ARG A 159 -4.81 3.31 18.75
C ARG A 159 -4.82 2.05 17.88
N ILE A 160 -5.65 2.07 16.84
CA ILE A 160 -5.59 1.11 15.74
C ILE A 160 -4.94 1.81 14.54
N ILE A 161 -3.95 1.16 13.91
CA ILE A 161 -3.32 1.63 12.68
C ILE A 161 -3.79 0.75 11.52
N THR A 162 -4.29 1.35 10.44
CA THR A 162 -4.58 0.62 9.21
C THR A 162 -3.28 0.26 8.51
N VAL A 163 -3.06 -1.02 8.22
CA VAL A 163 -1.90 -1.49 7.45
C VAL A 163 -2.36 -2.02 6.10
N ARG A 164 -2.03 -1.28 5.03
CA ARG A 164 -2.21 -1.72 3.65
C ARG A 164 -1.04 -2.61 3.25
N LEU A 165 -1.27 -3.91 3.20
CA LEU A 165 -0.26 -4.86 2.76
C LEU A 165 -0.29 -4.99 1.23
N VAL A 166 0.79 -4.59 0.58
CA VAL A 166 1.02 -4.72 -0.87
C VAL A 166 2.22 -5.63 -1.14
N LYS A 167 2.39 -6.12 -2.36
CA LYS A 167 3.61 -6.87 -2.74
C LYS A 167 4.79 -5.91 -2.92
N GLY A 168 4.63 -4.83 -3.68
CA GLY A 168 5.61 -3.76 -3.90
C GLY A 168 5.55 -3.24 -5.33
N ALA A 169 5.82 -1.96 -5.53
CA ALA A 169 5.61 -1.28 -6.81
C ALA A 169 6.89 -0.70 -7.46
N TYR A 170 8.04 -0.83 -6.80
CA TYR A 170 9.30 -0.19 -7.23
C TYR A 170 10.44 -1.20 -7.47
N TRP A 171 10.11 -2.46 -7.76
CA TRP A 171 11.10 -3.55 -7.79
C TRP A 171 12.27 -3.26 -8.75
N ASP A 172 11.99 -2.83 -9.98
CA ASP A 172 13.01 -2.53 -10.98
C ASP A 172 13.94 -1.40 -10.53
N SER A 173 13.36 -0.33 -9.96
CA SER A 173 14.11 0.80 -9.41
C SER A 173 14.98 0.38 -8.22
N GLU A 174 14.48 -0.49 -7.35
CA GLU A 174 15.23 -1.01 -6.20
C GLU A 174 16.43 -1.87 -6.61
N ILE A 175 16.25 -2.72 -7.63
CA ILE A 175 17.34 -3.52 -8.19
C ILE A 175 18.39 -2.61 -8.82
N LYS A 176 17.96 -1.70 -9.72
CA LYS A 176 18.84 -0.77 -10.41
C LYS A 176 19.64 0.09 -9.43
N LEU A 177 18.97 0.71 -8.46
CA LEU A 177 19.63 1.55 -7.46
C LEU A 177 20.61 0.75 -6.61
N GLY A 178 20.27 -0.50 -6.24
CA GLY A 178 21.17 -1.39 -5.52
C GLY A 178 22.47 -1.66 -6.29
N GLN A 179 22.36 -1.87 -7.61
CA GLN A 179 23.51 -2.06 -8.52
C GLN A 179 24.36 -0.79 -8.64
N GLU A 180 23.71 0.35 -8.88
CA GLU A 180 24.39 1.65 -9.02
C GLU A 180 25.17 2.05 -7.75
N LEU A 181 24.64 1.71 -6.57
CA LEU A 181 25.26 2.01 -5.29
C LEU A 181 26.27 0.95 -4.82
N GLY A 182 26.37 -0.20 -5.51
CA GLY A 182 27.25 -1.30 -5.13
C GLY A 182 26.99 -1.84 -3.72
N ILE A 183 25.72 -1.82 -3.25
CA ILE A 183 25.38 -2.27 -1.91
C ILE A 183 25.61 -3.78 -1.76
N GLU A 184 25.92 -4.25 -0.56
CA GLU A 184 26.26 -5.65 -0.28
C GLU A 184 25.16 -6.65 -0.73
N ASN A 185 23.89 -6.28 -0.59
CA ASN A 185 22.75 -7.11 -0.97
C ASN A 185 21.51 -6.26 -1.24
N TYR A 186 20.62 -6.74 -2.11
CA TYR A 186 19.36 -6.05 -2.39
C TYR A 186 18.46 -5.99 -1.15
N PRO A 187 17.80 -4.85 -0.89
CA PRO A 187 16.84 -4.70 0.21
C PRO A 187 15.52 -5.43 -0.05
N VAL A 188 15.30 -5.85 -1.29
CA VAL A 188 14.09 -6.54 -1.77
C VAL A 188 14.41 -7.98 -2.17
N PHE A 189 13.40 -8.83 -2.22
CA PHE A 189 13.53 -10.18 -2.74
C PHE A 189 13.71 -10.14 -4.26
N THR A 190 14.67 -10.93 -4.77
CA THR A 190 14.97 -11.03 -6.21
C THR A 190 14.16 -12.11 -6.91
N ARG A 191 13.34 -12.88 -6.19
CA ARG A 191 12.41 -13.88 -6.71
C ARG A 191 10.99 -13.54 -6.29
N LYS A 192 10.06 -13.56 -7.26
CA LYS A 192 8.65 -13.27 -7.00
C LYS A 192 8.01 -14.21 -5.98
N SER A 193 8.34 -15.51 -6.01
CA SER A 193 7.82 -16.49 -5.05
C SER A 193 8.20 -16.17 -3.60
N LEU A 194 9.39 -15.61 -3.36
CA LEU A 194 9.80 -15.14 -2.02
C LEU A 194 8.99 -13.91 -1.59
N THR A 195 8.66 -13.01 -2.52
CA THR A 195 7.73 -11.90 -2.25
C THR A 195 6.33 -12.43 -1.91
N ASP A 196 5.84 -13.42 -2.66
CA ASP A 196 4.53 -14.02 -2.41
C ASP A 196 4.49 -14.70 -1.03
N LEU A 197 5.53 -15.48 -0.67
CA LEU A 197 5.65 -16.09 0.66
C LEU A 197 5.74 -15.04 1.77
N SER A 198 6.54 -13.99 1.58
CA SER A 198 6.66 -12.89 2.54
C SER A 198 5.31 -12.20 2.73
N TRP A 199 4.56 -11.97 1.65
CA TRP A 199 3.23 -11.37 1.71
C TRP A 199 2.26 -12.25 2.52
N MET A 200 2.25 -13.56 2.29
CA MET A 200 1.43 -14.52 3.07
C MET A 200 1.80 -14.51 4.55
N ALA A 201 3.09 -14.55 4.88
CA ALA A 201 3.58 -14.50 6.25
C ALA A 201 3.21 -13.18 6.94
N CYS A 202 3.34 -12.05 6.23
CA CYS A 202 2.91 -10.73 6.70
C CYS A 202 1.39 -10.70 6.94
N ALA A 203 0.59 -11.29 6.06
CA ALA A 203 -0.87 -11.35 6.21
C ALA A 203 -1.30 -12.11 7.46
N LEU A 204 -0.71 -13.30 7.71
CA LEU A 204 -0.97 -14.07 8.94
C LEU A 204 -0.57 -13.28 10.19
N LYS A 205 0.54 -12.54 10.14
CA LYS A 205 0.97 -11.68 11.24
C LYS A 205 -0.02 -10.54 11.49
N LEU A 206 -0.55 -9.91 10.45
CA LEU A 206 -1.57 -8.87 10.57
C LEU A 206 -2.85 -9.43 11.23
N PHE A 207 -3.30 -10.62 10.85
CA PHE A 207 -4.41 -11.29 11.51
C PHE A 207 -4.16 -11.57 13.01
N LYS A 208 -2.93 -11.87 13.38
CA LYS A 208 -2.55 -12.04 14.80
C LYS A 208 -2.65 -10.73 15.60
N TYR A 209 -2.50 -9.58 14.95
CA TYR A 209 -2.39 -8.28 15.62
C TYR A 209 -3.64 -7.39 15.49
N GLN A 210 -4.83 -7.94 15.23
CA GLN A 210 -6.08 -7.19 14.98
C GLN A 210 -6.52 -6.27 16.12
N ASN A 211 -6.07 -6.50 17.34
CA ASN A 211 -6.34 -5.59 18.46
C ASN A 211 -5.64 -4.22 18.31
N TYR A 212 -4.65 -4.12 17.44
CA TYR A 212 -3.81 -2.93 17.22
C TYR A 212 -3.73 -2.52 15.77
N ILE A 213 -4.00 -3.44 14.85
CA ILE A 213 -3.88 -3.22 13.41
C ILE A 213 -5.18 -3.60 12.72
N PHE A 214 -5.67 -2.71 11.85
CA PHE A 214 -6.71 -3.05 10.89
C PHE A 214 -6.06 -3.49 9.59
N PRO A 215 -6.15 -4.79 9.19
CA PRO A 215 -5.55 -5.30 7.98
C PRO A 215 -6.28 -4.84 6.73
N ALA A 216 -5.55 -4.35 5.73
CA ALA A 216 -6.04 -4.04 4.40
C ALA A 216 -5.17 -4.76 3.36
N PHE A 217 -5.74 -5.72 2.63
CA PHE A 217 -5.01 -6.57 1.70
C PHE A 217 -5.18 -6.07 0.27
N ALA A 218 -4.15 -5.41 -0.25
CA ALA A 218 -4.14 -4.89 -1.61
C ALA A 218 -3.55 -5.92 -2.57
N THR A 219 -4.41 -6.55 -3.38
CA THR A 219 -3.99 -7.60 -4.31
C THR A 219 -4.95 -7.73 -5.49
N HIS A 220 -4.39 -8.11 -6.66
CA HIS A 220 -5.11 -8.47 -7.89
C HIS A 220 -4.94 -9.95 -8.24
N ASN A 221 -4.37 -10.73 -7.32
CA ASN A 221 -4.02 -12.13 -7.53
C ASN A 221 -5.04 -13.03 -6.83
N ALA A 222 -5.72 -13.90 -7.59
CA ALA A 222 -6.77 -14.77 -7.08
C ALA A 222 -6.27 -15.73 -5.99
N TYR A 223 -5.05 -16.28 -6.12
CA TYR A 223 -4.44 -17.13 -5.09
C TYR A 223 -4.28 -16.37 -3.76
N SER A 224 -3.81 -15.12 -3.83
CA SER A 224 -3.66 -14.27 -2.64
C SER A 224 -5.01 -13.95 -1.99
N ILE A 225 -6.06 -13.71 -2.78
CA ILE A 225 -7.42 -13.48 -2.27
C ILE A 225 -7.95 -14.73 -1.59
N ALA A 226 -7.87 -15.89 -2.26
CA ALA A 226 -8.30 -17.17 -1.69
C ALA A 226 -7.56 -17.52 -0.39
N PHE A 227 -6.25 -17.22 -0.31
CA PHE A 227 -5.47 -17.38 0.91
C PHE A 227 -6.03 -16.53 2.06
N ILE A 228 -6.33 -15.25 1.80
CA ILE A 228 -6.91 -14.37 2.82
C ILE A 228 -8.31 -14.82 3.24
N GLU A 229 -9.16 -15.24 2.31
CA GLU A 229 -10.50 -15.77 2.58
C GLU A 229 -10.42 -17.01 3.49
N GLU A 230 -9.49 -17.93 3.21
CA GLU A 230 -9.33 -19.16 4.01
C GLU A 230 -8.87 -18.87 5.43
N PHE A 231 -7.84 -18.04 5.61
CA PHE A 231 -7.25 -17.75 6.93
C PHE A 231 -7.94 -16.60 7.68
N GLY A 232 -8.79 -15.84 7.00
CA GLY A 232 -9.49 -14.68 7.54
C GLY A 232 -10.97 -14.91 7.90
N LYS A 233 -11.47 -16.14 7.90
CA LYS A 233 -12.92 -16.48 8.07
C LYS A 233 -13.59 -15.77 9.25
N ASP A 234 -12.88 -15.66 10.39
CA ASP A 234 -13.40 -15.05 11.61
C ASP A 234 -12.69 -13.72 11.94
N LYS A 235 -12.14 -13.05 10.93
CA LYS A 235 -11.33 -11.86 11.09
C LYS A 235 -11.99 -10.64 10.45
N ILE A 236 -11.65 -9.46 10.98
CA ILE A 236 -12.09 -8.18 10.40
C ILE A 236 -10.94 -7.60 9.58
N PHE A 237 -11.17 -7.39 8.29
CA PHE A 237 -10.19 -6.83 7.35
C PHE A 237 -10.91 -6.21 6.16
N GLU A 238 -10.18 -5.60 5.24
CA GLU A 238 -10.70 -5.20 3.95
C GLU A 238 -9.79 -5.68 2.82
N PHE A 239 -10.37 -5.91 1.63
CA PHE A 239 -9.61 -5.99 0.40
C PHE A 239 -9.42 -4.60 -0.20
N GLN A 240 -8.31 -4.43 -0.90
CA GLN A 240 -8.06 -3.24 -1.71
C GLN A 240 -7.64 -3.63 -3.11
N ARG A 241 -8.07 -2.84 -4.10
CA ARG A 241 -7.68 -2.99 -5.49
C ARG A 241 -7.53 -1.64 -6.18
N ILE A 242 -6.76 -1.61 -7.25
CA ILE A 242 -6.62 -0.44 -8.08
C ILE A 242 -7.86 -0.29 -8.96
N HIS A 243 -8.34 0.94 -9.15
CA HIS A 243 -9.44 1.23 -10.05
C HIS A 243 -9.17 0.68 -11.47
N GLY A 244 -10.14 -0.05 -12.01
CA GLY A 244 -10.02 -0.71 -13.33
C GLY A 244 -9.26 -2.04 -13.34
N MET A 245 -8.71 -2.49 -12.19
CA MET A 245 -8.01 -3.78 -12.10
C MET A 245 -8.78 -4.78 -11.23
N ALA A 246 -8.74 -6.06 -11.63
CA ALA A 246 -9.32 -7.20 -10.91
C ALA A 246 -10.82 -7.08 -10.56
N ASP A 247 -11.58 -6.28 -11.29
CA ASP A 247 -13.04 -6.12 -11.11
C ASP A 247 -13.75 -7.49 -11.11
N ILE A 248 -13.43 -8.35 -12.08
CA ILE A 248 -14.07 -9.67 -12.25
C ILE A 248 -13.79 -10.55 -11.03
N ILE A 249 -12.54 -10.60 -10.56
CA ILE A 249 -12.12 -11.45 -9.44
C ILE A 249 -12.83 -11.01 -8.16
N HIS A 250 -12.76 -9.72 -7.81
CA HIS A 250 -13.40 -9.20 -6.61
C HIS A 250 -14.93 -9.28 -6.66
N ASN A 251 -15.54 -9.07 -7.84
CA ASN A 251 -16.98 -9.24 -7.99
C ASN A 251 -17.41 -10.70 -7.85
N TYR A 252 -16.58 -11.65 -8.32
CA TYR A 252 -16.81 -13.09 -8.11
C TYR A 252 -16.83 -13.44 -6.63
N PHE A 253 -15.78 -13.06 -5.89
CA PHE A 253 -15.73 -13.30 -4.44
C PHE A 253 -16.89 -12.61 -3.71
N ASN A 254 -17.23 -11.37 -4.06
CA ASN A 254 -18.38 -10.66 -3.46
C ASN A 254 -19.72 -11.37 -3.71
N LYS A 255 -19.85 -12.12 -4.81
CA LYS A 255 -21.07 -12.84 -5.15
C LYS A 255 -21.17 -14.21 -4.49
N TYR A 256 -20.02 -14.89 -4.32
CA TYR A 256 -20.00 -16.31 -3.95
C TYR A 256 -19.42 -16.58 -2.54
N SER A 257 -18.77 -15.62 -1.90
CA SER A 257 -18.45 -15.73 -0.50
C SER A 257 -19.71 -15.45 0.33
N ASN A 258 -20.11 -16.43 1.13
CA ASN A 258 -21.25 -16.32 2.06
C ASN A 258 -21.12 -15.03 2.88
N ASP A 259 -22.14 -14.22 2.97
CA ASP A 259 -22.34 -12.95 3.70
C ASP A 259 -21.14 -12.28 4.44
N ASN A 260 -20.00 -12.92 4.45
CA ASN A 260 -18.76 -12.53 5.13
C ASN A 260 -17.75 -11.83 4.22
N TYR A 261 -18.08 -11.59 2.92
CA TYR A 261 -17.13 -10.88 2.06
C TYR A 261 -16.92 -9.46 2.58
N GLN A 262 -15.69 -9.19 2.97
CA GLN A 262 -15.29 -7.90 3.49
C GLN A 262 -15.35 -6.83 2.38
N LYS A 263 -15.77 -5.61 2.73
CA LYS A 263 -15.86 -4.52 1.76
C LYS A 263 -14.54 -4.33 1.00
N CYS A 264 -14.62 -4.17 -0.32
CA CYS A 264 -13.46 -3.88 -1.15
C CYS A 264 -13.31 -2.36 -1.29
N ARG A 265 -12.14 -1.84 -0.92
CA ARG A 265 -11.77 -0.44 -1.14
C ARG A 265 -11.05 -0.28 -2.47
N ILE A 266 -11.50 0.67 -3.28
CA ILE A 266 -10.90 0.99 -4.57
C ILE A 266 -9.89 2.11 -4.37
N TYR A 267 -8.63 1.85 -4.70
CA TYR A 267 -7.58 2.85 -4.80
C TYR A 267 -7.75 3.58 -6.14
N ALA A 268 -8.21 4.83 -6.08
CA ALA A 268 -8.63 5.61 -7.23
C ALA A 268 -7.68 6.80 -7.45
N PRO A 269 -6.88 6.81 -8.55
CA PRO A 269 -6.06 7.97 -8.89
C PRO A 269 -6.94 9.15 -9.30
N VAL A 270 -6.60 10.33 -8.80
CA VAL A 270 -7.27 11.60 -9.10
C VAL A 270 -6.21 12.65 -9.40
N GLY A 271 -6.35 13.39 -10.47
CA GLY A 271 -5.41 14.46 -10.84
C GLY A 271 -5.41 14.76 -12.33
N ASN A 272 -4.44 15.56 -12.74
CA ASN A 272 -4.25 15.98 -14.11
C ASN A 272 -3.49 14.93 -14.93
N TYR A 273 -3.60 15.04 -16.25
CA TYR A 273 -2.97 14.12 -17.19
C TYR A 273 -1.42 14.10 -17.06
N ASP A 274 -0.82 15.24 -16.79
CA ASP A 274 0.64 15.39 -16.69
C ASP A 274 1.23 14.58 -15.51
N ASP A 275 0.51 14.47 -14.42
CA ASP A 275 0.92 13.70 -13.23
C ASP A 275 0.60 12.20 -13.33
N LEU A 276 -0.10 11.78 -14.41
CA LEU A 276 -0.57 10.40 -14.58
C LEU A 276 0.53 9.44 -15.05
N LEU A 277 1.55 9.93 -15.76
CA LEU A 277 2.54 9.09 -16.42
C LEU A 277 3.32 8.16 -15.47
N PRO A 278 3.90 8.61 -14.35
CA PRO A 278 4.60 7.74 -13.41
C PRO A 278 3.69 6.64 -12.84
N TYR A 279 2.43 6.97 -12.58
CA TYR A 279 1.43 6.01 -12.11
C TYR A 279 1.15 4.92 -13.17
N LEU A 280 0.92 5.31 -14.43
CA LEU A 280 0.65 4.37 -15.53
C LEU A 280 1.86 3.49 -15.84
N MET A 281 3.07 4.05 -15.81
CA MET A 281 4.30 3.29 -16.06
C MET A 281 4.44 2.14 -15.06
N ARG A 282 4.20 2.38 -13.77
CA ARG A 282 4.23 1.29 -12.77
C ARG A 282 3.15 0.23 -13.03
N ARG A 283 1.96 0.64 -13.49
CA ARG A 283 0.88 -0.32 -13.84
C ARG A 283 1.24 -1.14 -15.07
N LEU A 284 1.86 -0.53 -16.08
CA LEU A 284 2.33 -1.23 -17.27
C LEU A 284 3.42 -2.25 -16.93
N LEU A 285 4.39 -1.89 -16.10
CA LEU A 285 5.44 -2.80 -15.65
C LEU A 285 4.86 -3.96 -14.81
N GLU A 286 3.94 -3.66 -13.90
CA GLU A 286 3.25 -4.68 -13.08
C GLU A 286 2.48 -5.69 -13.94
N ASN A 287 1.70 -5.21 -14.91
CA ASN A 287 0.86 -6.06 -15.75
C ASN A 287 1.65 -6.75 -16.86
N GLY A 288 2.68 -6.09 -17.41
CA GLY A 288 3.51 -6.60 -18.49
C GLY A 288 4.56 -7.62 -18.06
N ALA A 289 4.87 -7.72 -16.76
CA ALA A 289 5.84 -8.69 -16.29
C ALA A 289 5.36 -10.13 -16.53
N ASN A 290 6.20 -10.96 -17.16
CA ASN A 290 5.90 -12.39 -17.45
C ASN A 290 5.53 -13.19 -16.19
N THR A 291 5.94 -12.74 -15.02
CA THR A 291 5.63 -13.34 -13.73
C THR A 291 4.34 -12.82 -13.10
N SER A 292 3.70 -11.79 -13.71
CA SER A 292 2.45 -11.25 -13.18
C SER A 292 1.31 -12.24 -13.31
N PHE A 293 0.41 -12.24 -12.33
CA PHE A 293 -0.79 -13.11 -12.36
C PHE A 293 -1.67 -12.77 -13.58
N VAL A 294 -1.84 -11.49 -13.90
CA VAL A 294 -2.66 -11.03 -15.03
C VAL A 294 -2.07 -11.47 -16.36
N ASN A 295 -0.74 -11.39 -16.52
CA ASN A 295 -0.07 -11.87 -17.73
C ASN A 295 -0.25 -13.37 -17.90
N LYS A 296 -0.02 -14.15 -16.84
CA LYS A 296 -0.21 -15.60 -16.87
C LYS A 296 -1.64 -16.02 -17.18
N MET A 297 -2.64 -15.34 -16.64
CA MET A 297 -4.05 -15.59 -16.92
C MET A 297 -4.42 -15.38 -18.40
N ASN A 298 -3.71 -14.49 -19.09
CA ASN A 298 -3.95 -14.21 -20.51
C ASN A 298 -3.13 -15.10 -21.46
N ASP A 299 -2.26 -15.96 -20.94
CA ASP A 299 -1.50 -16.90 -21.76
C ASP A 299 -2.30 -18.21 -21.97
N PRO A 300 -2.82 -18.45 -23.19
CA PRO A 300 -3.64 -19.64 -23.47
C PRO A 300 -2.86 -20.96 -23.44
N LYS A 301 -1.54 -20.92 -23.29
CA LYS A 301 -0.66 -22.09 -23.21
C LYS A 301 -0.43 -22.60 -21.77
N LEU A 302 -0.78 -21.79 -20.78
CA LEU A 302 -0.60 -22.16 -19.38
C LEU A 302 -1.83 -22.86 -18.82
N ASP A 303 -1.63 -24.00 -18.15
CA ASP A 303 -2.69 -24.65 -17.39
C ASP A 303 -3.01 -23.83 -16.13
N ILE A 304 -4.24 -23.91 -15.66
CA ILE A 304 -4.69 -23.25 -14.43
C ILE A 304 -3.86 -23.69 -13.23
N ASP A 305 -3.44 -24.96 -13.18
CA ASP A 305 -2.59 -25.49 -12.13
C ASP A 305 -1.18 -24.87 -12.12
N GLU A 306 -0.66 -24.46 -13.28
CA GLU A 306 0.60 -23.74 -13.40
C GLU A 306 0.49 -22.27 -12.93
N ILE A 307 -0.70 -21.69 -13.05
CA ILE A 307 -0.99 -20.32 -12.60
C ILE A 307 -1.17 -20.25 -11.08
N LEU A 308 -1.77 -21.31 -10.50
CA LEU A 308 -2.14 -21.40 -9.09
C LEU A 308 -1.13 -22.15 -8.21
N ILE A 309 0.11 -22.34 -8.68
CA ILE A 309 1.14 -23.05 -7.90
C ILE A 309 1.41 -22.31 -6.58
N ASP A 310 1.37 -23.11 -5.49
CA ASP A 310 1.76 -22.64 -4.16
C ASP A 310 3.21 -22.11 -4.16
N PRO A 311 3.45 -20.87 -3.73
CA PRO A 311 4.79 -20.29 -3.63
C PRO A 311 5.77 -21.15 -2.80
N ILE A 312 5.30 -21.86 -1.79
CA ILE A 312 6.13 -22.75 -0.97
C ILE A 312 6.65 -23.92 -1.80
N LYS A 313 5.81 -24.53 -2.65
CA LYS A 313 6.23 -25.60 -3.56
C LYS A 313 7.29 -25.11 -4.54
N ILE A 314 7.13 -23.90 -5.07
CA ILE A 314 8.12 -23.28 -5.97
C ILE A 314 9.46 -23.13 -5.25
N ILE A 315 9.44 -22.58 -4.03
CA ILE A 315 10.65 -22.28 -3.25
C ILE A 315 11.39 -23.57 -2.87
N ASN A 316 10.67 -24.61 -2.47
CA ASN A 316 11.26 -25.90 -2.11
C ASN A 316 11.99 -26.59 -3.28
N ASN A 317 11.66 -26.24 -4.51
CA ASN A 317 12.33 -26.74 -5.71
C ASN A 317 13.58 -25.92 -6.10
N TYR A 318 13.88 -24.83 -5.42
CA TYR A 318 15.06 -24.02 -5.72
C TYR A 318 16.33 -24.70 -5.22
N LYS A 319 17.33 -24.83 -6.11
CA LYS A 319 18.69 -25.27 -5.73
C LYS A 319 19.38 -24.25 -4.83
N GLN A 320 19.04 -22.97 -4.99
CA GLN A 320 19.52 -21.85 -4.17
C GLN A 320 18.45 -20.77 -4.05
N ILE A 321 18.36 -20.14 -2.90
CA ILE A 321 17.37 -19.08 -2.61
C ILE A 321 17.65 -17.82 -3.42
N LYS A 322 18.94 -17.45 -3.58
CA LYS A 322 19.38 -16.33 -4.43
C LYS A 322 18.94 -16.60 -5.88
N ASN A 323 18.51 -15.55 -6.60
CA ASN A 323 18.23 -15.66 -8.01
C ASN A 323 19.56 -15.66 -8.80
N PRO A 324 19.90 -16.75 -9.51
CA PRO A 324 21.17 -16.83 -10.23
C PRO A 324 21.24 -15.90 -11.45
N GLN A 325 20.10 -15.40 -11.92
CA GLN A 325 20.04 -14.44 -13.05
C GLN A 325 20.26 -12.99 -12.61
N ILE A 326 20.29 -12.73 -11.31
CA ILE A 326 20.50 -11.40 -10.74
C ILE A 326 21.70 -11.50 -9.80
N PRO A 327 22.91 -11.17 -10.27
CA PRO A 327 24.11 -11.18 -9.43
C PRO A 327 23.97 -10.17 -8.30
N LEU A 328 24.73 -10.35 -7.22
CA LEU A 328 24.76 -9.34 -6.15
C LEU A 328 25.43 -8.06 -6.67
N PRO A 329 25.05 -6.87 -6.16
CA PRO A 329 25.62 -5.62 -6.63
C PRO A 329 27.15 -5.58 -6.65
N PRO A 330 27.88 -6.12 -5.65
CA PRO A 330 29.36 -6.16 -5.72
C PRO A 330 29.94 -7.13 -6.76
N GLU A 331 29.11 -7.98 -7.35
CA GLU A 331 29.51 -8.98 -8.36
C GLU A 331 29.35 -8.45 -9.80
N ILE A 332 28.80 -7.23 -9.96
CA ILE A 332 28.56 -6.54 -11.23
C ILE A 332 29.70 -5.58 -11.54
#